data_971bc65089c2ea0e84bc239916f20bd4
#
_entry.id   971bc65089c2ea0e84bc239916f20bd4
#
_cell.length_a   1.000
_cell.length_b   1.000
_cell.length_c   1.000
_cell.angle_alpha   90.00
_cell.angle_beta   90.00
_cell.angle_gamma   90.00
#
_symmetry.space_group_name_H-M   'P 1'
#
loop_
_entity.id
_entity.type
_entity.pdbx_description
1 polymer ?
#
loop_
_entity_poly.entity_id
_entity_poly.type
_entity_poly.pdbx_seq_one_letter_code
_entity_poly.pdbx_strand_id
1 'polypeptide(L)'
;MFAVVAVFTALWCLGHPSGVSVSAGSGFYVWQRHWSDKVEAVVCAELEAGTHDLYVLGGELEYENGLARWRGANVPGHVWLHDRITAVFRLPVQALDNPGVSAARVISHAGTRGVHRIQLDVDVPERMIGRYAELVEGIRRRWPVGAGKLRLGATFLPCHLGLKEVRRVLAALDEPVIQLHGIDAPKNRVETWALMKRRTVFRALRAARALDGRFKMALPSYAYVLTFNADGGFRRLYAEGLPDNFDLPPGTVREIAVPDLDLLHEIFTSPLRLPVIWFRLPVRGADRWCLERETLSLLERGERPRATVEFTVRRGGREGTVDLIARYRHQIPLLGVTAAVDWGTCGMEGEFFPLNGCRVMGDAVHGQLPVSVSIAPFACGEPFLVGKAITGADPRRISMKEKEKGK
;
A
#
# COMPACT_ATOMS: atom_id res chain seq x y z
N MET A 1 40.79 -11.09 -7.36
CA MET A 1 39.37 -10.90 -7.68
C MET A 1 38.50 -10.68 -6.43
N PHE A 2 39.08 -10.42 -5.24
CA PHE A 2 38.37 -10.18 -3.99
C PHE A 2 38.39 -8.72 -3.50
N ALA A 3 39.10 -7.82 -4.15
CA ALA A 3 39.26 -6.43 -3.69
C ALA A 3 38.21 -5.43 -4.27
N VAL A 4 37.50 -5.80 -5.33
CA VAL A 4 36.54 -4.90 -6.01
C VAL A 4 35.15 -4.94 -5.37
N VAL A 5 34.78 -6.03 -4.71
CA VAL A 5 33.46 -6.15 -4.05
C VAL A 5 33.37 -5.34 -2.76
N ALA A 6 34.49 -5.17 -2.03
CA ALA A 6 34.53 -4.42 -0.77
C ALA A 6 34.35 -2.90 -0.95
N VAL A 7 34.74 -2.34 -2.10
CA VAL A 7 34.64 -0.88 -2.36
C VAL A 7 33.22 -0.46 -2.72
N PHE A 8 32.44 -1.31 -3.38
CA PHE A 8 31.03 -1.01 -3.70
C PHE A 8 30.11 -1.07 -2.48
N THR A 9 30.40 -1.93 -1.51
CA THR A 9 29.65 -2.01 -0.26
C THR A 9 29.90 -0.79 0.63
N ALA A 10 31.10 -0.24 0.66
CA ALA A 10 31.46 0.91 1.49
C ALA A 10 30.86 2.23 0.96
N LEU A 11 30.69 2.39 -0.34
CA LEU A 11 30.09 3.60 -0.94
C LEU A 11 28.55 3.64 -0.80
N TRP A 12 27.91 2.49 -0.60
CA TRP A 12 26.45 2.44 -0.38
C TRP A 12 26.07 2.78 1.07
N CYS A 13 26.96 2.53 2.03
CA CYS A 13 26.75 2.86 3.44
C CYS A 13 26.92 4.35 3.79
N LEU A 14 27.51 5.16 2.91
CA LEU A 14 27.76 6.59 3.18
C LEU A 14 26.60 7.52 2.79
N GLY A 15 25.53 7.01 2.20
CA GLY A 15 24.36 7.79 1.75
C GLY A 15 23.08 7.62 2.56
N HIS A 16 23.06 6.81 3.62
CA HIS A 16 21.88 6.64 4.45
C HIS A 16 21.99 7.53 5.71
N PRO A 17 21.02 8.42 5.96
CA PRO A 17 21.00 9.15 7.21
C PRO A 17 20.79 8.16 8.35
N SER A 18 21.86 7.86 9.08
CA SER A 18 21.85 7.09 10.32
C SER A 18 21.07 7.84 11.38
N GLY A 19 20.01 7.26 11.90
CA GLY A 19 19.37 7.72 13.12
C GLY A 19 17.84 7.79 13.15
N VAL A 20 17.13 6.92 12.40
CA VAL A 20 15.68 6.81 12.54
C VAL A 20 15.37 5.81 13.65
N SER A 21 14.95 6.30 14.81
CA SER A 21 14.32 5.44 15.83
C SER A 21 12.99 4.91 15.29
N VAL A 22 13.03 3.73 14.70
CA VAL A 22 11.81 2.99 14.31
C VAL A 22 11.11 2.55 15.58
N SER A 23 9.80 2.75 15.67
CA SER A 23 9.03 2.25 16.82
C SER A 23 9.19 0.75 16.92
N ALA A 24 9.66 0.26 18.06
CA ALA A 24 9.83 -1.18 18.29
C ALA A 24 8.53 -1.92 17.95
N GLY A 25 8.61 -2.88 17.02
CA GLY A 25 7.48 -3.72 16.61
C GLY A 25 6.75 -3.29 15.34
N SER A 26 7.26 -2.31 14.56
CA SER A 26 6.74 -2.04 13.21
C SER A 26 7.19 -3.12 12.21
N GLY A 27 6.45 -3.27 11.12
CA GLY A 27 6.73 -4.28 10.11
C GLY A 27 6.08 -4.00 8.76
N PHE A 28 6.35 -4.90 7.82
CA PHE A 28 5.78 -4.86 6.48
C PHE A 28 5.18 -6.20 6.09
N TYR A 29 4.02 -6.16 5.44
CA TYR A 29 3.54 -7.30 4.67
C TYR A 29 4.28 -7.36 3.33
N VAL A 30 4.85 -8.53 3.02
CA VAL A 30 5.39 -8.86 1.70
C VAL A 30 4.34 -9.70 0.98
N TRP A 31 3.48 -9.00 0.22
CA TRP A 31 2.29 -9.62 -0.41
C TRP A 31 2.46 -9.84 -1.92
N GLN A 32 3.68 -9.66 -2.42
CA GLN A 32 3.99 -9.88 -3.82
C GLN A 32 3.89 -11.35 -4.17
N ARG A 33 2.89 -11.72 -4.98
CA ARG A 33 2.68 -13.10 -5.45
C ARG A 33 3.76 -13.56 -6.42
N HIS A 34 4.38 -12.61 -7.11
CA HIS A 34 5.51 -12.86 -7.98
C HIS A 34 6.79 -12.31 -7.34
N TRP A 35 7.71 -13.20 -7.01
CA TRP A 35 9.03 -12.84 -6.48
C TRP A 35 9.99 -12.60 -7.63
N SER A 36 10.27 -11.34 -7.91
CA SER A 36 11.36 -10.92 -8.81
C SER A 36 12.61 -10.61 -8.00
N ASP A 37 13.76 -10.53 -8.69
CA ASP A 37 15.04 -10.13 -8.08
C ASP A 37 14.92 -8.81 -7.32
N LYS A 38 14.05 -7.89 -7.78
CA LYS A 38 13.79 -6.62 -7.10
C LYS A 38 13.09 -6.81 -5.76
N VAL A 39 12.10 -7.69 -5.69
CA VAL A 39 11.39 -8.00 -4.44
C VAL A 39 12.37 -8.66 -3.46
N GLU A 40 13.14 -9.62 -3.92
CA GLU A 40 14.13 -10.32 -3.10
C GLU A 40 15.18 -9.36 -2.56
N ALA A 41 15.76 -8.50 -3.40
CA ALA A 41 16.75 -7.51 -3.00
C ALA A 41 16.23 -6.55 -1.92
N VAL A 42 14.97 -6.08 -2.04
CA VAL A 42 14.36 -5.20 -1.04
C VAL A 42 14.10 -5.94 0.27
N VAL A 43 13.63 -7.20 0.21
CA VAL A 43 13.41 -8.04 1.39
C VAL A 43 14.73 -8.32 2.11
N CYS A 44 15.79 -8.71 1.39
CA CYS A 44 17.11 -8.94 1.99
C CYS A 44 17.65 -7.67 2.66
N ALA A 45 17.55 -6.52 2.01
CA ALA A 45 17.98 -5.25 2.59
C ALA A 45 17.21 -4.90 3.89
N GLU A 46 15.88 -5.21 3.97
CA GLU A 46 15.11 -5.06 5.21
C GLU A 46 15.60 -6.00 6.33
N LEU A 47 15.87 -7.22 5.99
CA LEU A 47 16.35 -8.22 6.95
C LEU A 47 17.74 -7.85 7.47
N GLU A 48 18.64 -7.40 6.61
CA GLU A 48 19.97 -6.91 6.96
C GLU A 48 19.93 -5.65 7.84
N ALA A 49 19.04 -4.70 7.51
CA ALA A 49 18.82 -3.51 8.32
C ALA A 49 18.30 -3.83 9.72
N GLY A 50 17.59 -4.95 9.88
CA GLY A 50 17.09 -5.44 11.15
C GLY A 50 16.07 -4.51 11.86
N THR A 51 15.46 -3.58 11.14
CA THR A 51 14.58 -2.54 11.71
C THR A 51 13.12 -2.97 11.79
N HIS A 52 12.67 -3.86 10.87
CA HIS A 52 11.27 -4.25 10.74
C HIS A 52 11.10 -5.77 10.77
N ASP A 53 9.96 -6.23 11.30
CA ASP A 53 9.49 -7.60 11.08
C ASP A 53 8.84 -7.69 9.70
N LEU A 54 9.02 -8.82 9.00
CA LEU A 54 8.41 -9.06 7.70
C LEU A 54 7.36 -10.17 7.77
N TYR A 55 6.17 -9.85 7.25
CA TYR A 55 5.01 -10.72 7.17
C TYR A 55 4.87 -11.20 5.73
N VAL A 56 5.49 -12.32 5.43
CA VAL A 56 5.63 -12.84 4.06
C VAL A 56 4.47 -13.78 3.71
N LEU A 57 3.83 -13.56 2.56
CA LEU A 57 2.79 -14.47 2.07
C LEU A 57 3.33 -15.88 1.89
N GLY A 58 3.05 -16.76 2.83
CA GLY A 58 3.48 -18.16 2.86
C GLY A 58 2.61 -19.06 1.99
N GLY A 59 1.37 -18.67 1.73
CA GLY A 59 0.45 -19.39 0.86
C GLY A 59 -0.99 -18.96 1.04
N GLU A 60 -1.77 -19.19 -0.01
CA GLU A 60 -3.23 -19.02 -0.04
C GLU A 60 -3.88 -20.40 -0.18
N LEU A 61 -4.75 -20.76 0.73
CA LEU A 61 -5.51 -22.01 0.61
C LEU A 61 -6.72 -21.77 -0.30
N GLU A 62 -6.83 -22.54 -1.34
CA GLU A 62 -7.95 -22.48 -2.28
C GLU A 62 -8.69 -23.81 -2.31
N TYR A 63 -10.00 -23.77 -2.57
CA TYR A 63 -10.83 -24.97 -2.77
C TYR A 63 -11.25 -25.02 -4.23
N GLU A 64 -10.73 -25.99 -4.95
CA GLU A 64 -11.11 -26.29 -6.34
C GLU A 64 -11.78 -27.67 -6.40
N ASN A 65 -13.04 -27.73 -6.86
CA ASN A 65 -13.82 -28.99 -6.93
C ASN A 65 -13.84 -29.77 -5.59
N GLY A 66 -13.94 -29.06 -4.45
CA GLY A 66 -13.94 -29.66 -3.13
C GLY A 66 -12.53 -30.08 -2.61
N LEU A 67 -11.49 -29.95 -3.42
CA LEU A 67 -10.12 -30.25 -3.04
C LEU A 67 -9.41 -28.97 -2.59
N ALA A 68 -8.80 -29.04 -1.40
CA ALA A 68 -8.03 -27.93 -0.89
C ALA A 68 -6.59 -27.98 -1.41
N ARG A 69 -6.12 -26.88 -1.99
CA ARG A 69 -4.77 -26.73 -2.52
C ARG A 69 -4.13 -25.47 -1.98
N TRP A 70 -2.83 -25.51 -1.72
CA TRP A 70 -2.05 -24.34 -1.42
C TRP A 70 -1.53 -23.73 -2.72
N ARG A 71 -1.86 -22.45 -2.92
CA ARG A 71 -1.22 -21.60 -3.93
C ARG A 71 -0.23 -20.70 -3.21
N GLY A 72 1.04 -20.73 -3.55
CA GLY A 72 2.09 -19.95 -2.90
C GLY A 72 2.79 -18.99 -3.85
N ALA A 73 3.40 -17.97 -3.28
CA ALA A 73 4.47 -17.24 -3.95
C ALA A 73 5.74 -18.10 -3.93
N ASN A 74 6.56 -18.01 -4.99
CA ASN A 74 7.86 -18.68 -5.06
C ASN A 74 8.89 -17.94 -4.20
N VAL A 75 8.66 -17.91 -2.90
CA VAL A 75 9.57 -17.27 -1.93
C VAL A 75 10.82 -18.10 -1.81
N PRO A 76 12.03 -17.53 -1.97
CA PRO A 76 13.28 -18.25 -1.81
C PRO A 76 13.42 -18.89 -0.44
N GLY A 77 13.94 -20.12 -0.39
CA GLY A 77 14.00 -20.92 0.84
C GLY A 77 14.78 -20.24 1.98
N HIS A 78 15.84 -19.50 1.65
CA HIS A 78 16.68 -18.81 2.63
C HIS A 78 15.92 -17.71 3.39
N VAL A 79 14.89 -17.09 2.79
CA VAL A 79 14.06 -16.07 3.44
C VAL A 79 13.35 -16.64 4.67
N TRP A 80 12.89 -17.89 4.60
CA TRP A 80 12.16 -18.54 5.70
C TRP A 80 13.03 -18.84 6.92
N LEU A 81 14.36 -18.87 6.75
CA LEU A 81 15.30 -19.19 7.83
C LEU A 81 15.56 -18.00 8.76
N HIS A 82 15.05 -16.80 8.40
CA HIS A 82 15.30 -15.61 9.19
C HIS A 82 14.27 -15.47 10.31
N ASP A 83 14.72 -15.21 11.53
CA ASP A 83 13.89 -15.12 12.74
C ASP A 83 12.91 -13.97 12.77
N ARG A 84 13.10 -12.95 11.90
CA ARG A 84 12.18 -11.81 11.71
C ARG A 84 11.07 -12.06 10.70
N ILE A 85 11.02 -13.24 10.10
CA ILE A 85 9.98 -13.62 9.15
C ILE A 85 8.79 -14.25 9.88
N THR A 86 7.61 -13.73 9.59
CA THR A 86 6.32 -14.35 9.93
C THR A 86 5.66 -14.81 8.63
N ALA A 87 5.41 -16.12 8.49
CA ALA A 87 4.70 -16.65 7.34
C ALA A 87 3.19 -16.36 7.46
N VAL A 88 2.62 -15.66 6.51
CA VAL A 88 1.19 -15.37 6.47
C VAL A 88 0.48 -16.41 5.62
N PHE A 89 -0.50 -17.08 6.22
CA PHE A 89 -1.34 -18.05 5.52
C PHE A 89 -2.74 -17.47 5.34
N ARG A 90 -3.08 -17.17 4.08
CA ARG A 90 -4.41 -16.71 3.72
C ARG A 90 -5.34 -17.90 3.56
N LEU A 91 -6.47 -17.86 4.28
CA LEU A 91 -7.46 -18.91 4.24
C LEU A 91 -8.81 -18.35 3.81
N PRO A 92 -9.52 -19.02 2.91
CA PRO A 92 -10.88 -18.65 2.57
C PRO A 92 -11.85 -19.00 3.72
N VAL A 93 -13.02 -18.39 3.73
CA VAL A 93 -14.05 -18.61 4.78
C VAL A 93 -14.41 -20.09 4.90
N GLN A 94 -14.42 -20.85 3.80
CA GLN A 94 -14.69 -22.28 3.76
C GLN A 94 -13.72 -23.12 4.63
N ALA A 95 -12.53 -22.61 4.90
CA ALA A 95 -11.61 -23.27 5.82
C ALA A 95 -12.17 -23.37 7.25
N LEU A 96 -13.15 -22.52 7.60
CA LEU A 96 -13.83 -22.53 8.88
C LEU A 96 -14.96 -23.57 8.98
N ASP A 97 -15.36 -24.21 7.90
CA ASP A 97 -16.36 -25.28 7.92
C ASP A 97 -15.81 -26.52 8.65
N ASN A 98 -14.50 -26.75 8.55
CA ASN A 98 -13.80 -27.78 9.31
C ASN A 98 -12.49 -27.26 9.92
N PRO A 99 -12.56 -26.52 11.06
CA PRO A 99 -11.38 -25.90 11.68
C PRO A 99 -10.27 -26.88 12.03
N GLY A 100 -10.64 -28.11 12.41
CA GLY A 100 -9.66 -29.15 12.77
C GLY A 100 -8.82 -29.62 11.60
N VAL A 101 -9.44 -29.80 10.43
CA VAL A 101 -8.73 -30.17 9.19
C VAL A 101 -7.86 -29.01 8.71
N SER A 102 -8.39 -27.79 8.75
CA SER A 102 -7.67 -26.59 8.36
C SER A 102 -6.47 -26.31 9.26
N ALA A 103 -6.59 -26.54 10.56
CA ALA A 103 -5.47 -26.46 11.50
C ALA A 103 -4.34 -27.44 11.11
N ALA A 104 -4.68 -28.70 10.84
CA ALA A 104 -3.68 -29.71 10.41
C ALA A 104 -2.96 -29.31 9.11
N ARG A 105 -3.72 -28.75 8.15
CA ARG A 105 -3.17 -28.25 6.87
C ARG A 105 -2.19 -27.08 7.07
N VAL A 106 -2.56 -26.12 7.91
CA VAL A 106 -1.69 -24.98 8.25
C VAL A 106 -0.41 -25.47 8.89
N ILE A 107 -0.50 -26.37 9.88
CA ILE A 107 0.67 -26.94 10.57
C ILE A 107 1.58 -27.68 9.59
N SER A 108 1.01 -28.55 8.76
CA SER A 108 1.77 -29.29 7.74
C SER A 108 2.49 -28.33 6.77
N HIS A 109 1.78 -27.30 6.30
CA HIS A 109 2.34 -26.34 5.36
C HIS A 109 3.42 -25.42 5.98
N ALA A 110 3.28 -25.07 7.24
CA ALA A 110 4.31 -24.37 8.02
C ALA A 110 5.56 -25.26 8.19
N GLY A 111 5.34 -26.56 8.49
CA GLY A 111 6.41 -27.55 8.64
C GLY A 111 7.24 -27.72 7.38
N THR A 112 6.64 -27.74 6.18
CA THR A 112 7.38 -27.83 4.91
C THR A 112 8.30 -26.64 4.64
N ARG A 113 8.08 -25.50 5.31
CA ARG A 113 8.90 -24.29 5.24
C ARG A 113 9.85 -24.12 6.43
N GLY A 114 9.75 -24.97 7.43
CA GLY A 114 10.53 -24.83 8.66
C GLY A 114 10.19 -23.59 9.50
N VAL A 115 9.00 -22.98 9.28
CA VAL A 115 8.61 -21.75 9.98
C VAL A 115 7.81 -22.05 11.24
N HIS A 116 8.08 -21.28 12.30
CA HIS A 116 7.37 -21.34 13.59
C HIS A 116 6.74 -20.00 14.01
N ARG A 117 6.94 -18.95 13.20
CA ARG A 117 6.19 -17.68 13.30
C ARG A 117 5.20 -17.66 12.17
N ILE A 118 3.92 -17.74 12.51
CA ILE A 118 2.85 -17.80 11.51
C ILE A 118 1.74 -16.81 11.86
N GLN A 119 1.10 -16.28 10.83
CA GLN A 119 -0.09 -15.46 10.96
C GLN A 119 -1.19 -16.01 10.06
N LEU A 120 -2.40 -16.05 10.58
CA LEU A 120 -3.59 -16.38 9.80
C LEU A 120 -4.23 -15.11 9.28
N ASP A 121 -4.49 -15.07 7.97
CA ASP A 121 -5.27 -14.04 7.32
C ASP A 121 -6.58 -14.62 6.80
N VAL A 122 -7.69 -14.30 7.49
CA VAL A 122 -9.02 -14.81 7.19
C VAL A 122 -10.03 -13.66 7.30
N ASP A 123 -10.74 -13.39 6.21
CA ASP A 123 -11.87 -12.46 6.22
C ASP A 123 -13.10 -13.11 6.88
N VAL A 124 -13.06 -13.23 8.19
CA VAL A 124 -14.06 -14.00 8.98
C VAL A 124 -15.39 -13.25 9.06
N PRO A 125 -16.52 -13.83 8.64
CA PRO A 125 -17.84 -13.27 8.97
C PRO A 125 -18.09 -13.31 10.49
N GLU A 126 -18.75 -12.30 11.04
CA GLU A 126 -19.01 -12.19 12.49
C GLU A 126 -19.61 -13.46 13.09
N ARG A 127 -20.57 -14.09 12.38
CA ARG A 127 -21.21 -15.35 12.81
C ARG A 127 -20.26 -16.54 12.92
N MET A 128 -19.07 -16.47 12.30
CA MET A 128 -18.10 -17.57 12.27
C MET A 128 -16.90 -17.35 13.19
N ILE A 129 -16.88 -16.30 14.00
CA ILE A 129 -15.76 -15.98 14.89
C ILE A 129 -15.49 -17.13 15.90
N GLY A 130 -16.52 -17.87 16.32
CA GLY A 130 -16.38 -19.07 17.15
C GLY A 130 -15.63 -20.20 16.44
N ARG A 131 -15.89 -20.41 15.15
CA ARG A 131 -15.14 -21.37 14.31
C ARG A 131 -13.71 -20.93 14.10
N TYR A 132 -13.50 -19.62 14.00
CA TYR A 132 -12.13 -19.07 13.94
C TYR A 132 -11.36 -19.34 15.24
N ALA A 133 -12.01 -19.22 16.40
CA ALA A 133 -11.40 -19.58 17.67
C ALA A 133 -11.01 -21.08 17.69
N GLU A 134 -11.87 -21.98 17.22
CA GLU A 134 -11.56 -23.40 17.11
C GLU A 134 -10.35 -23.70 16.22
N LEU A 135 -10.20 -22.98 15.10
CA LEU A 135 -9.06 -23.07 14.20
C LEU A 135 -7.76 -22.66 14.91
N VAL A 136 -7.75 -21.47 15.52
CA VAL A 136 -6.57 -20.90 16.19
C VAL A 136 -6.15 -21.79 17.36
N GLU A 137 -7.09 -22.19 18.21
CA GLU A 137 -6.84 -23.14 19.32
C GLU A 137 -6.37 -24.51 18.82
N GLY A 138 -6.95 -24.97 17.70
CA GLY A 138 -6.55 -26.22 17.06
C GLY A 138 -5.11 -26.21 16.61
N ILE A 139 -4.61 -25.12 16.05
CA ILE A 139 -3.21 -24.93 15.68
C ILE A 139 -2.33 -24.91 16.93
N ARG A 140 -2.68 -24.11 17.93
CA ARG A 140 -1.93 -23.98 19.19
C ARG A 140 -1.73 -25.33 19.88
N ARG A 141 -2.83 -26.09 20.04
CA ARG A 141 -2.84 -27.38 20.73
C ARG A 141 -2.09 -28.47 20.00
N ARG A 142 -2.09 -28.47 18.66
CA ARG A 142 -1.50 -29.52 17.82
C ARG A 142 -0.13 -29.17 17.29
N TRP A 143 0.42 -28.01 17.67
CA TRP A 143 1.75 -27.63 17.20
C TRP A 143 2.78 -28.66 17.63
N PRO A 144 3.63 -29.20 16.73
CA PRO A 144 4.52 -30.31 17.06
C PRO A 144 5.58 -29.92 18.10
N VAL A 145 5.77 -30.79 19.07
CA VAL A 145 6.88 -30.64 20.01
C VAL A 145 8.19 -30.78 19.22
N GLY A 146 9.11 -29.83 19.38
CA GLY A 146 10.38 -29.83 18.64
C GLY A 146 10.37 -29.00 17.35
N ALA A 147 9.21 -28.53 16.85
CA ALA A 147 9.14 -27.64 15.71
C ALA A 147 9.45 -26.16 16.03
N GLY A 148 10.11 -25.88 17.15
CA GLY A 148 10.34 -24.53 17.65
C GLY A 148 9.12 -23.96 18.40
N LYS A 149 9.33 -22.88 19.14
CA LYS A 149 8.29 -22.20 19.89
C LYS A 149 7.35 -21.45 18.94
N LEU A 150 6.10 -21.92 18.81
CA LEU A 150 5.11 -21.27 17.98
C LEU A 150 4.88 -19.80 18.41
N ARG A 151 4.99 -18.88 17.47
CA ARG A 151 4.42 -17.53 17.54
C ARG A 151 3.24 -17.45 16.57
N LEU A 152 2.05 -17.33 17.11
CA LEU A 152 0.80 -17.37 16.33
C LEU A 152 0.16 -16.00 16.32
N GLY A 153 0.04 -15.41 15.13
CA GLY A 153 -0.71 -14.19 14.85
C GLY A 153 -2.01 -14.48 14.11
N ALA A 154 -2.92 -13.51 14.13
CA ALA A 154 -4.14 -13.57 13.35
C ALA A 154 -4.69 -12.17 13.06
N THR A 155 -5.32 -12.00 11.88
CA THR A 155 -5.99 -10.75 11.48
C THR A 155 -7.41 -10.68 12.01
N PHE A 156 -7.83 -9.46 12.33
CA PHE A 156 -9.19 -9.12 12.76
C PHE A 156 -9.71 -7.94 11.94
N LEU A 157 -11.00 -7.94 11.66
CA LEU A 157 -11.71 -6.78 11.14
C LEU A 157 -12.28 -5.94 12.29
N PRO A 158 -12.51 -4.64 12.11
CA PRO A 158 -13.10 -3.77 13.14
C PRO A 158 -14.43 -4.26 13.73
N CYS A 159 -15.25 -4.94 12.94
CA CYS A 159 -16.53 -5.51 13.38
C CYS A 159 -16.37 -6.63 14.41
N HIS A 160 -15.25 -7.34 14.43
CA HIS A 160 -15.01 -8.43 15.37
C HIS A 160 -14.83 -7.97 16.80
N LEU A 161 -14.27 -6.77 17.03
CA LEU A 161 -13.82 -6.32 18.35
C LEU A 161 -14.92 -6.20 19.41
N GLY A 162 -16.19 -6.17 19.00
CA GLY A 162 -17.35 -6.18 19.90
C GLY A 162 -17.91 -7.57 20.23
N LEU A 163 -17.38 -8.62 19.60
CA LEU A 163 -17.93 -9.98 19.75
C LEU A 163 -17.36 -10.68 21.00
N LYS A 164 -18.20 -11.45 21.71
CA LYS A 164 -17.78 -12.16 22.93
C LYS A 164 -16.67 -13.17 22.67
N GLU A 165 -16.74 -13.87 21.56
CA GLU A 165 -15.84 -14.93 21.15
C GLU A 165 -14.43 -14.42 20.80
N VAL A 166 -14.26 -13.13 20.53
CA VAL A 166 -12.95 -12.53 20.24
C VAL A 166 -11.95 -12.78 21.36
N ARG A 167 -12.38 -12.70 22.63
CA ARG A 167 -11.50 -12.98 23.78
C ARG A 167 -10.93 -14.40 23.75
N ARG A 168 -11.72 -15.36 23.28
CA ARG A 168 -11.28 -16.75 23.12
C ARG A 168 -10.21 -16.87 22.03
N VAL A 169 -10.38 -16.17 20.88
CA VAL A 169 -9.35 -16.11 19.84
C VAL A 169 -8.08 -15.48 20.38
N LEU A 170 -8.18 -14.33 21.06
CA LEU A 170 -7.04 -13.59 21.61
C LEU A 170 -6.24 -14.38 22.63
N ALA A 171 -6.90 -15.23 23.44
CA ALA A 171 -6.23 -16.08 24.44
C ALA A 171 -5.26 -17.10 23.81
N ALA A 172 -5.50 -17.50 22.57
CA ALA A 172 -4.65 -18.44 21.83
C ALA A 172 -3.61 -17.77 20.93
N LEU A 173 -3.56 -16.41 20.88
CA LEU A 173 -2.64 -15.67 20.02
C LEU A 173 -1.48 -15.04 20.80
N ASP A 174 -0.34 -14.90 20.12
CA ASP A 174 0.77 -14.08 20.58
C ASP A 174 0.70 -12.66 19.97
N GLU A 175 0.16 -12.56 18.75
CA GLU A 175 0.18 -11.32 17.98
C GLU A 175 -1.13 -11.09 17.22
N PRO A 176 -2.13 -10.44 17.84
CA PRO A 176 -3.33 -10.03 17.14
C PRO A 176 -3.08 -8.80 16.28
N VAL A 177 -3.63 -8.77 15.06
CA VAL A 177 -3.51 -7.65 14.12
C VAL A 177 -4.89 -7.16 13.72
N ILE A 178 -5.15 -5.87 13.86
CA ILE A 178 -6.38 -5.24 13.38
C ILE A 178 -6.16 -4.64 11.99
N GLN A 179 -6.89 -5.12 11.00
CA GLN A 179 -6.90 -4.56 9.65
C GLN A 179 -7.80 -3.33 9.60
N LEU A 180 -7.24 -2.19 9.21
CA LEU A 180 -7.94 -0.90 9.20
C LEU A 180 -8.22 -0.35 7.79
N HIS A 181 -7.93 -1.13 6.76
CA HIS A 181 -8.06 -0.72 5.35
C HIS A 181 -8.79 -1.76 4.52
N GLY A 182 -9.34 -1.32 3.37
CA GLY A 182 -9.88 -2.22 2.33
C GLY A 182 -11.07 -3.06 2.78
N ILE A 183 -11.87 -2.57 3.75
CA ILE A 183 -12.94 -3.34 4.38
C ILE A 183 -14.18 -3.42 3.48
N ASP A 184 -14.46 -2.35 2.75
CA ASP A 184 -15.65 -2.21 1.90
C ASP A 184 -15.24 -1.94 0.44
N ALA A 185 -16.10 -2.30 -0.52
CA ALA A 185 -16.02 -1.84 -1.89
C ALA A 185 -17.07 -0.72 -2.13
N PRO A 186 -16.81 0.26 -3.03
CA PRO A 186 -17.83 1.24 -3.39
C PRO A 186 -18.98 0.58 -4.14
N LYS A 187 -20.19 1.10 -3.99
CA LYS A 187 -21.34 0.60 -4.77
C LYS A 187 -21.38 1.21 -6.16
N ASN A 188 -21.04 2.48 -6.25
CA ASN A 188 -21.02 3.24 -7.49
C ASN A 188 -19.99 4.38 -7.41
N ARG A 189 -19.82 5.09 -8.50
CA ARG A 189 -18.84 6.18 -8.63
C ARG A 189 -19.20 7.45 -7.83
N VAL A 190 -20.47 7.63 -7.52
CA VAL A 190 -20.96 8.83 -6.79
C VAL A 190 -20.71 8.68 -5.29
N GLU A 191 -20.59 7.45 -4.81
CA GLU A 191 -20.30 7.19 -3.40
C GLU A 191 -18.90 7.68 -3.03
N THR A 192 -18.80 8.52 -2.00
CA THR A 192 -17.51 8.90 -1.43
C THR A 192 -16.91 7.68 -0.74
N TRP A 193 -15.95 7.05 -1.41
CA TRP A 193 -15.28 5.88 -0.90
C TRP A 193 -13.83 6.22 -0.49
N ALA A 194 -13.36 5.63 0.59
CA ALA A 194 -12.00 5.78 1.08
C ALA A 194 -11.44 4.44 1.56
N LEU A 195 -10.13 4.22 1.34
CA LEU A 195 -9.39 3.05 1.84
C LEU A 195 -9.57 2.84 3.34
N MET A 196 -9.67 3.94 4.08
CA MET A 196 -9.89 3.98 5.53
C MET A 196 -10.95 5.02 5.87
N LYS A 197 -11.89 4.67 6.74
CA LYS A 197 -12.90 5.60 7.25
C LYS A 197 -12.49 6.06 8.65
N ARG A 198 -12.21 7.33 8.84
CA ARG A 198 -11.71 7.93 10.11
C ARG A 198 -12.48 7.43 11.34
N ARG A 199 -13.82 7.48 11.30
CA ARG A 199 -14.68 7.02 12.42
C ARG A 199 -14.47 5.55 12.75
N THR A 200 -14.34 4.69 11.74
CA THR A 200 -14.11 3.24 11.90
C THR A 200 -12.73 2.99 12.50
N VAL A 201 -11.70 3.66 11.98
CA VAL A 201 -10.32 3.54 12.45
C VAL A 201 -10.22 3.87 13.95
N PHE A 202 -10.63 5.06 14.37
CA PHE A 202 -10.49 5.47 15.78
C PHE A 202 -11.37 4.69 16.75
N ARG A 203 -12.53 4.22 16.30
CA ARG A 203 -13.36 3.28 17.08
C ARG A 203 -12.64 1.95 17.26
N ALA A 204 -12.06 1.40 16.21
CA ALA A 204 -11.33 0.13 16.24
C ALA A 204 -10.06 0.22 17.10
N LEU A 205 -9.27 1.28 16.98
CA LEU A 205 -8.08 1.48 17.81
C LEU A 205 -8.41 1.54 19.30
N ARG A 206 -9.47 2.27 19.68
CA ARG A 206 -9.95 2.29 21.09
C ARG A 206 -10.36 0.92 21.56
N ALA A 207 -11.14 0.20 20.76
CA ALA A 207 -11.63 -1.14 21.12
C ALA A 207 -10.48 -2.15 21.22
N ALA A 208 -9.57 -2.17 20.25
CA ALA A 208 -8.40 -3.06 20.24
C ALA A 208 -7.54 -2.83 21.48
N ARG A 209 -7.25 -1.58 21.81
CA ARG A 209 -6.45 -1.22 22.98
C ARG A 209 -7.11 -1.60 24.32
N ALA A 210 -8.44 -1.49 24.39
CA ALA A 210 -9.20 -1.90 25.56
C ALA A 210 -9.33 -3.42 25.72
N LEU A 211 -9.29 -4.16 24.60
CA LEU A 211 -9.38 -5.62 24.61
C LEU A 211 -8.04 -6.28 24.95
N ASP A 212 -6.96 -5.83 24.32
CA ASP A 212 -5.64 -6.44 24.43
C ASP A 212 -4.56 -5.46 23.96
N GLY A 213 -3.61 -5.15 24.84
CA GLY A 213 -2.49 -4.25 24.53
C GLY A 213 -1.49 -4.78 23.52
N ARG A 214 -1.57 -6.06 23.12
CA ARG A 214 -0.68 -6.70 22.12
C ARG A 214 -1.08 -6.42 20.67
N PHE A 215 -2.25 -5.83 20.42
CA PHE A 215 -2.69 -5.54 19.08
C PHE A 215 -1.66 -4.69 18.31
N LYS A 216 -1.40 -5.11 17.06
CA LYS A 216 -0.79 -4.28 16.03
C LYS A 216 -1.87 -3.79 15.06
N MET A 217 -1.62 -2.69 14.36
CA MET A 217 -2.53 -2.18 13.33
C MET A 217 -1.95 -2.40 11.93
N ALA A 218 -2.74 -2.96 11.03
CA ALA A 218 -2.39 -3.03 9.62
C ALA A 218 -2.95 -1.80 8.90
N LEU A 219 -2.05 -1.00 8.31
CA LEU A 219 -2.35 0.22 7.57
C LEU A 219 -1.92 0.11 6.11
N PRO A 220 -2.63 0.74 5.16
CA PRO A 220 -2.28 0.66 3.76
C PRO A 220 -1.10 1.57 3.42
N SER A 221 -0.13 1.03 2.70
CA SER A 221 0.91 1.79 2.00
C SER A 221 0.65 1.85 0.49
N TYR A 222 -0.40 1.22 -0.01
CA TYR A 222 -0.74 1.05 -1.42
C TYR A 222 -2.02 1.78 -1.80
N ALA A 223 -2.26 1.95 -3.11
CA ALA A 223 -3.51 2.47 -3.64
C ALA A 223 -4.31 1.39 -4.35
N TYR A 224 -5.64 1.54 -4.37
CA TYR A 224 -6.50 0.75 -5.22
C TYR A 224 -6.76 1.46 -6.55
N VAL A 225 -6.82 0.69 -7.63
CA VAL A 225 -7.46 1.11 -8.87
C VAL A 225 -8.88 0.59 -8.87
N LEU A 226 -9.84 1.50 -8.85
CA LEU A 226 -11.26 1.22 -8.93
C LEU A 226 -11.71 1.36 -10.37
N THR A 227 -12.54 0.44 -10.84
CA THR A 227 -13.14 0.53 -12.15
C THR A 227 -14.66 0.54 -12.06
N PHE A 228 -15.27 1.39 -12.88
CA PHE A 228 -16.71 1.58 -12.95
C PHE A 228 -17.19 1.41 -14.39
N ASN A 229 -18.40 0.96 -14.55
CA ASN A 229 -19.07 0.93 -15.84
C ASN A 229 -19.39 2.35 -16.33
N ALA A 230 -19.81 2.50 -17.59
CA ALA A 230 -20.19 3.78 -18.16
C ALA A 230 -21.37 4.44 -17.40
N ASP A 231 -22.27 3.66 -16.82
CA ASP A 231 -23.39 4.10 -15.99
C ASP A 231 -22.99 4.48 -14.55
N GLY A 232 -21.70 4.34 -14.20
CA GLY A 232 -21.16 4.64 -12.87
C GLY A 232 -21.26 3.48 -11.88
N GLY A 233 -21.81 2.33 -12.25
CA GLY A 233 -21.84 1.14 -11.39
C GLY A 233 -20.44 0.60 -11.11
N PHE A 234 -20.15 0.19 -9.86
CA PHE A 234 -18.86 -0.40 -9.50
C PHE A 234 -18.66 -1.73 -10.24
N ARG A 235 -17.47 -1.89 -10.82
CA ARG A 235 -17.12 -3.08 -11.58
C ARG A 235 -16.08 -3.95 -10.87
N ARG A 236 -14.93 -3.38 -10.56
CA ARG A 236 -13.82 -4.14 -9.97
C ARG A 236 -12.82 -3.23 -9.24
N LEU A 237 -12.11 -3.84 -8.31
CA LEU A 237 -11.02 -3.26 -7.53
C LEU A 237 -9.74 -4.04 -7.82
N TYR A 238 -8.64 -3.33 -8.02
CA TYR A 238 -7.32 -3.90 -8.24
C TYR A 238 -6.35 -3.35 -7.19
N ALA A 239 -5.87 -4.22 -6.32
CA ALA A 239 -4.97 -3.86 -5.22
C ALA A 239 -3.51 -3.68 -5.67
N GLU A 240 -3.14 -4.24 -6.82
CA GLU A 240 -1.76 -4.21 -7.33
C GLU A 240 -1.58 -3.26 -8.53
N GLY A 241 -2.59 -2.44 -8.78
CA GLY A 241 -2.69 -1.65 -10.00
C GLY A 241 -3.15 -2.49 -11.19
N LEU A 242 -3.28 -1.84 -12.34
CA LEU A 242 -3.53 -2.51 -13.61
C LEU A 242 -2.20 -2.66 -14.34
N PRO A 243 -1.93 -3.80 -14.98
CA PRO A 243 -0.82 -3.91 -15.92
C PRO A 243 -0.92 -2.81 -16.98
N ASP A 244 0.21 -2.33 -17.50
CA ASP A 244 0.25 -1.24 -18.49
C ASP A 244 -0.48 -1.57 -19.79
N ASN A 245 -0.52 -2.86 -20.12
CA ASN A 245 -1.19 -3.41 -21.31
C ASN A 245 -2.60 -3.98 -21.01
N PHE A 246 -3.19 -3.61 -19.86
CA PHE A 246 -4.52 -4.10 -19.52
C PHE A 246 -5.60 -3.28 -20.19
N ASP A 247 -6.22 -3.85 -21.22
CA ASP A 247 -7.34 -3.23 -21.92
C ASP A 247 -8.61 -3.31 -21.08
N LEU A 248 -9.08 -2.16 -20.67
CA LEU A 248 -10.40 -2.04 -20.04
C LEU A 248 -11.46 -1.98 -21.14
N PRO A 249 -12.63 -2.62 -20.94
CA PRO A 249 -13.72 -2.49 -21.89
C PRO A 249 -14.09 -1.04 -22.19
N PRO A 250 -14.54 -0.73 -23.40
CA PRO A 250 -14.98 0.61 -23.76
C PRO A 250 -15.98 1.20 -22.76
N GLY A 251 -15.82 2.50 -22.46
CA GLY A 251 -16.67 3.20 -21.50
C GLY A 251 -16.33 2.94 -20.01
N THR A 252 -15.35 2.09 -19.70
CA THR A 252 -14.91 1.89 -18.32
C THR A 252 -14.21 3.15 -17.79
N VAL A 253 -14.70 3.64 -16.66
CA VAL A 253 -14.05 4.75 -15.92
C VAL A 253 -13.12 4.15 -14.86
N ARG A 254 -11.93 4.75 -14.73
CA ARG A 254 -10.92 4.34 -13.76
C ARG A 254 -10.68 5.45 -12.76
N GLU A 255 -10.64 5.09 -11.47
CA GLU A 255 -10.27 5.98 -10.38
C GLU A 255 -9.20 5.33 -9.51
N ILE A 256 -8.35 6.16 -8.88
CA ILE A 256 -7.30 5.68 -7.99
C ILE A 256 -7.60 6.18 -6.59
N ALA A 257 -7.74 5.24 -5.67
CA ALA A 257 -7.95 5.53 -4.26
C ALA A 257 -6.64 5.32 -3.49
N VAL A 258 -6.07 6.39 -3.00
CA VAL A 258 -4.81 6.39 -2.24
C VAL A 258 -5.06 6.47 -0.73
N PRO A 259 -4.10 6.09 0.12
CA PRO A 259 -4.17 6.35 1.54
C PRO A 259 -4.33 7.84 1.85
N ASP A 260 -5.22 8.16 2.77
CA ASP A 260 -5.38 9.51 3.29
C ASP A 260 -4.22 9.84 4.25
N LEU A 261 -3.30 10.70 3.79
CA LEU A 261 -2.10 11.06 4.55
C LEU A 261 -2.41 11.87 5.81
N ASP A 262 -3.48 12.67 5.80
CA ASP A 262 -3.89 13.43 6.96
C ASP A 262 -4.44 12.50 8.05
N LEU A 263 -5.23 11.51 7.64
CA LEU A 263 -5.71 10.48 8.55
C LEU A 263 -4.56 9.61 9.09
N LEU A 264 -3.61 9.22 8.24
CA LEU A 264 -2.42 8.47 8.67
C LEU A 264 -1.61 9.29 9.69
N HIS A 265 -1.33 10.55 9.40
CA HIS A 265 -0.63 11.43 10.34
C HIS A 265 -1.39 11.56 11.68
N GLU A 266 -2.71 11.72 11.64
CA GLU A 266 -3.55 11.76 12.84
C GLU A 266 -3.45 10.47 13.66
N ILE A 267 -3.43 9.30 13.02
CA ILE A 267 -3.24 8.01 13.68
C ILE A 267 -1.90 7.97 14.43
N PHE A 268 -0.81 8.40 13.76
CA PHE A 268 0.54 8.34 14.32
C PHE A 268 0.79 9.37 15.43
N THR A 269 0.07 10.47 15.44
CA THR A 269 0.12 11.48 16.51
C THR A 269 -0.89 11.24 17.64
N SER A 270 -1.79 10.26 17.46
CA SER A 270 -2.80 9.91 18.46
C SER A 270 -2.23 9.12 19.63
N PRO A 271 -2.71 9.34 20.87
CA PRO A 271 -2.40 8.48 22.02
C PRO A 271 -2.96 7.06 21.88
N LEU A 272 -3.85 6.82 20.90
CA LEU A 272 -4.41 5.50 20.58
C LEU A 272 -3.51 4.68 19.64
N ARG A 273 -2.39 5.24 19.18
CA ARG A 273 -1.44 4.57 18.30
C ARG A 273 -1.06 3.17 18.82
N LEU A 274 -1.05 2.21 17.92
CA LEU A 274 -0.54 0.85 18.10
C LEU A 274 0.71 0.64 17.22
N PRO A 275 1.54 -0.39 17.47
CA PRO A 275 2.58 -0.78 16.54
C PRO A 275 1.98 -1.07 15.15
N VAL A 276 2.66 -0.63 14.09
CA VAL A 276 2.15 -0.70 12.71
C VAL A 276 2.75 -1.87 11.93
N ILE A 277 1.93 -2.49 11.11
CA ILE A 277 2.37 -3.34 10.00
C ILE A 277 1.82 -2.71 8.73
N TRP A 278 2.72 -2.25 7.87
CA TRP A 278 2.33 -1.63 6.61
C TRP A 278 1.93 -2.70 5.58
N PHE A 279 0.78 -2.57 4.99
CA PHE A 279 0.33 -3.39 3.89
C PHE A 279 0.42 -2.57 2.60
N ARG A 280 1.46 -2.73 1.78
CA ARG A 280 2.54 -3.74 1.77
C ARG A 280 3.93 -3.08 1.75
N LEU A 281 5.00 -3.91 1.76
CA LEU A 281 6.37 -3.45 1.55
C LEU A 281 6.49 -2.78 0.18
N PRO A 282 6.88 -1.49 0.11
CA PRO A 282 7.04 -0.80 -1.16
C PRO A 282 8.25 -1.34 -1.93
N VAL A 283 8.02 -1.81 -3.15
CA VAL A 283 9.10 -2.27 -4.04
C VAL A 283 9.10 -1.41 -5.29
N ARG A 284 10.12 -0.56 -5.41
CA ARG A 284 10.25 0.37 -6.54
C ARG A 284 10.32 -0.36 -7.88
N GLY A 285 9.43 0.00 -8.78
CA GLY A 285 9.31 -0.62 -10.11
C GLY A 285 8.58 -1.97 -10.15
N ALA A 286 8.11 -2.49 -8.99
CA ALA A 286 7.14 -3.58 -8.92
C ALA A 286 5.78 -3.08 -8.44
N ASP A 287 5.76 -2.06 -7.57
CA ASP A 287 4.56 -1.44 -7.03
C ASP A 287 4.39 -0.03 -7.59
N ARG A 288 3.44 0.15 -8.49
CA ARG A 288 3.24 1.44 -9.17
C ARG A 288 2.58 2.49 -8.28
N TRP A 289 1.71 2.06 -7.37
CA TRP A 289 0.90 2.92 -6.52
C TRP A 289 1.12 2.59 -5.05
N CYS A 290 2.30 2.89 -4.55
CA CYS A 290 2.66 2.63 -3.17
C CYS A 290 3.31 3.87 -2.54
N LEU A 291 3.03 4.12 -1.26
CA LEU A 291 3.77 5.12 -0.48
C LEU A 291 5.20 4.64 -0.31
N GLU A 292 6.18 5.52 -0.47
CA GLU A 292 7.57 5.15 -0.26
C GLU A 292 7.96 5.05 1.21
N ARG A 293 9.06 4.38 1.44
CA ARG A 293 9.61 4.14 2.76
C ARG A 293 9.89 5.42 3.54
N GLU A 294 10.42 6.45 2.89
CA GLU A 294 10.67 7.75 3.50
C GLU A 294 9.36 8.37 4.01
N THR A 295 8.30 8.29 3.23
CA THR A 295 6.97 8.76 3.62
C THR A 295 6.44 7.99 4.83
N LEU A 296 6.56 6.66 4.81
CA LEU A 296 6.13 5.81 5.91
C LEU A 296 6.94 6.10 7.18
N SER A 297 8.25 6.29 7.05
CA SER A 297 9.14 6.65 8.16
C SER A 297 8.81 8.02 8.75
N LEU A 298 8.46 9.03 7.92
CA LEU A 298 8.00 10.34 8.40
C LEU A 298 6.72 10.19 9.22
N LEU A 299 5.73 9.47 8.69
CA LEU A 299 4.47 9.20 9.40
C LEU A 299 4.72 8.50 10.73
N GLU A 300 5.56 7.47 10.77
CA GLU A 300 5.89 6.75 11.99
C GLU A 300 6.52 7.64 13.06
N ARG A 301 7.25 8.68 12.68
CA ARG A 301 7.76 9.69 13.61
C ARG A 301 6.74 10.75 14.01
N GLY A 302 5.51 10.67 13.46
CA GLY A 302 4.48 11.69 13.66
C GLY A 302 4.76 12.98 12.88
N GLU A 303 5.62 12.90 11.87
CA GLU A 303 5.90 14.00 10.96
C GLU A 303 4.91 13.96 9.78
N ARG A 304 4.48 15.14 9.33
CA ARG A 304 3.57 15.24 8.18
C ARG A 304 4.37 15.21 6.88
N PRO A 305 4.19 14.18 6.04
CA PRO A 305 4.84 14.15 4.74
C PRO A 305 4.37 15.34 3.89
N ARG A 306 5.31 16.01 3.25
CA ARG A 306 5.03 17.09 2.28
C ARG A 306 5.30 16.57 0.89
N ALA A 307 4.29 16.64 0.04
CA ALA A 307 4.47 16.39 -1.36
C ALA A 307 5.17 17.60 -2.00
N THR A 308 6.21 17.37 -2.75
CA THR A 308 6.85 18.39 -3.58
C THR A 308 6.79 17.93 -5.02
N VAL A 309 6.16 18.75 -5.87
CA VAL A 309 6.09 18.52 -7.31
C VAL A 309 7.09 19.45 -7.99
N GLU A 310 8.00 18.86 -8.75
CA GLU A 310 8.83 19.62 -9.67
C GLU A 310 8.14 19.71 -11.02
N PHE A 311 8.08 20.91 -11.54
CA PHE A 311 7.56 21.18 -12.86
C PHE A 311 8.71 21.51 -13.81
N THR A 312 8.68 20.90 -14.96
CA THR A 312 9.64 21.16 -16.04
C THR A 312 8.89 21.49 -17.32
N VAL A 313 9.32 22.54 -17.98
CA VAL A 313 8.86 22.91 -19.31
C VAL A 313 9.98 22.65 -20.30
N ARG A 314 9.72 21.89 -21.35
CA ARG A 314 10.70 21.61 -22.39
C ARG A 314 10.11 21.78 -23.80
N ARG A 315 10.95 21.94 -24.79
CA ARG A 315 10.49 21.92 -26.19
C ARG A 315 9.83 20.59 -26.50
N GLY A 316 8.68 20.67 -27.12
CA GLY A 316 7.97 19.50 -27.63
C GLY A 316 8.64 18.95 -28.89
N GLY A 317 8.19 17.77 -29.34
CA GLY A 317 8.72 17.13 -30.53
C GLY A 317 8.33 17.82 -31.85
N ARG A 318 7.44 18.82 -31.84
CA ARG A 318 7.07 19.64 -33.00
C ARG A 318 7.46 21.08 -32.75
N GLU A 319 7.84 21.78 -33.81
CA GLU A 319 8.13 23.21 -33.76
C GLU A 319 6.93 24.00 -33.21
N GLY A 320 7.20 25.00 -32.38
CA GLY A 320 6.13 25.78 -31.73
C GLY A 320 5.39 25.06 -30.61
N THR A 321 5.80 23.86 -30.21
CA THR A 321 5.17 23.15 -29.09
C THR A 321 6.09 23.08 -27.86
N VAL A 322 5.47 23.05 -26.68
CA VAL A 322 6.12 22.79 -25.41
C VAL A 322 5.41 21.68 -24.65
N ASP A 323 6.19 20.85 -23.99
CA ASP A 323 5.70 19.80 -23.09
C ASP A 323 5.78 20.31 -21.64
N LEU A 324 4.67 20.24 -20.90
CA LEU A 324 4.61 20.49 -19.47
C LEU A 324 4.66 19.20 -18.72
N ILE A 325 5.69 19.02 -17.91
CA ILE A 325 5.99 17.77 -17.22
C ILE A 325 6.00 18.03 -15.72
N ALA A 326 5.31 17.19 -14.98
CA ALA A 326 5.37 17.14 -13.52
C ALA A 326 6.20 15.91 -13.10
N ARG A 327 7.00 16.05 -12.05
CA ARG A 327 7.68 14.94 -11.39
C ARG A 327 7.57 15.11 -9.88
N TYR A 328 7.19 14.04 -9.19
CA TYR A 328 7.28 14.03 -7.75
C TYR A 328 8.73 13.86 -7.31
N ARG A 329 9.19 14.72 -6.41
CA ARG A 329 10.45 14.52 -5.69
C ARG A 329 10.30 13.48 -4.58
N HIS A 330 9.16 13.50 -3.91
CA HIS A 330 8.80 12.54 -2.87
C HIS A 330 7.63 11.72 -3.35
N GLN A 331 7.64 10.48 -3.07
CA GLN A 331 6.86 9.42 -3.68
C GLN A 331 5.49 9.27 -3.01
N ILE A 332 4.77 10.35 -2.92
CA ILE A 332 3.38 10.35 -2.48
C ILE A 332 2.52 10.43 -3.73
N PRO A 333 1.67 9.46 -4.02
CA PRO A 333 0.65 9.62 -5.05
C PRO A 333 -0.25 10.78 -4.62
N LEU A 334 -0.17 11.89 -5.35
CA LEU A 334 -0.97 13.07 -5.04
C LEU A 334 -2.36 12.95 -5.64
N LEU A 335 -3.34 13.21 -4.80
CA LEU A 335 -4.69 13.50 -5.23
C LEU A 335 -4.83 15.01 -5.46
N GLY A 336 -5.23 15.39 -6.68
CA GLY A 336 -5.74 16.72 -6.95
C GLY A 336 -4.76 17.87 -6.76
N VAL A 337 -3.52 17.72 -7.24
CA VAL A 337 -2.62 18.87 -7.39
C VAL A 337 -3.18 19.80 -8.43
N THR A 338 -3.31 21.07 -8.08
CA THR A 338 -3.59 22.13 -9.04
C THR A 338 -2.31 22.90 -9.29
N ALA A 339 -1.91 22.99 -10.53
CA ALA A 339 -0.77 23.79 -10.93
C ALA A 339 -1.22 25.04 -11.68
N ALA A 340 -0.58 26.14 -11.41
CA ALA A 340 -0.69 27.35 -12.22
C ALA A 340 0.43 27.36 -13.27
N VAL A 341 0.07 27.55 -14.51
CA VAL A 341 1.03 27.70 -15.62
C VAL A 341 1.13 29.19 -15.95
N ASP A 342 2.32 29.74 -15.75
CA ASP A 342 2.63 31.12 -16.10
C ASP A 342 3.46 31.12 -17.37
N TRP A 343 2.94 31.70 -18.43
CA TRP A 343 3.60 31.78 -19.74
C TRP A 343 4.60 32.95 -19.87
N GLY A 344 4.79 33.70 -18.80
CA GLY A 344 5.60 34.91 -18.81
C GLY A 344 4.90 36.11 -19.47
N THR A 345 5.58 37.25 -19.50
CA THR A 345 5.05 38.53 -20.01
C THR A 345 5.01 38.64 -21.55
N CYS A 346 5.26 37.57 -22.25
CA CYS A 346 5.14 37.55 -23.70
C CYS A 346 3.68 37.37 -24.06
N GLY A 347 2.94 38.44 -24.34
CA GLY A 347 1.54 38.46 -24.74
C GLY A 347 1.21 37.66 -26.03
N MET A 348 1.62 36.42 -26.06
CA MET A 348 1.39 35.49 -27.15
C MET A 348 0.25 34.55 -26.79
N GLU A 349 -0.71 34.49 -27.67
CA GLU A 349 -1.78 33.51 -27.64
C GLU A 349 -1.20 32.09 -27.74
N GLY A 350 -1.61 31.22 -26.85
CA GLY A 350 -1.24 29.82 -26.86
C GLY A 350 -2.42 28.94 -26.50
N GLU A 351 -2.48 27.77 -27.11
CA GLU A 351 -3.48 26.76 -26.75
C GLU A 351 -2.82 25.69 -25.87
N PHE A 352 -3.48 25.34 -24.78
CA PHE A 352 -3.05 24.26 -23.90
C PHE A 352 -3.95 23.03 -24.02
N PHE A 353 -3.34 21.90 -24.29
CA PHE A 353 -4.00 20.60 -24.41
C PHE A 353 -3.65 19.74 -23.20
N PRO A 354 -4.55 19.59 -22.22
CA PRO A 354 -4.32 18.71 -21.09
C PRO A 354 -4.26 17.25 -21.56
N LEU A 355 -3.35 16.47 -21.00
CA LEU A 355 -3.13 15.07 -21.32
C LEU A 355 -3.25 14.20 -20.06
N ASN A 356 -3.31 12.89 -20.25
CA ASN A 356 -3.26 11.89 -19.19
C ASN A 356 -4.27 12.13 -18.04
N GLY A 357 -5.49 12.59 -18.35
CA GLY A 357 -6.54 12.83 -17.35
C GLY A 357 -6.44 14.16 -16.61
N CYS A 358 -5.46 15.02 -16.94
CA CYS A 358 -5.41 16.40 -16.44
C CYS A 358 -6.54 17.23 -17.02
N ARG A 359 -6.98 18.25 -16.28
CA ARG A 359 -8.08 19.15 -16.69
C ARG A 359 -7.71 20.59 -16.44
N VAL A 360 -8.09 21.47 -17.36
CA VAL A 360 -8.03 22.90 -17.13
C VAL A 360 -9.14 23.29 -16.14
N MET A 361 -8.80 24.09 -15.14
CA MET A 361 -9.70 24.55 -14.10
C MET A 361 -10.15 25.98 -14.40
N GLY A 362 -11.46 26.22 -14.36
CA GLY A 362 -12.09 27.51 -14.61
C GLY A 362 -12.48 27.73 -16.07
N ASP A 363 -13.16 28.83 -16.34
CA ASP A 363 -13.54 29.26 -17.70
C ASP A 363 -12.31 29.80 -18.43
N ALA A 364 -11.45 28.87 -18.85
CA ALA A 364 -10.34 29.23 -19.71
C ALA A 364 -10.90 29.62 -21.10
N VAL A 365 -11.27 30.88 -21.23
CA VAL A 365 -11.47 31.51 -22.52
C VAL A 365 -10.13 31.45 -23.26
N HIS A 366 -10.15 30.99 -24.48
CA HIS A 366 -8.99 30.90 -25.34
C HIS A 366 -8.02 32.07 -25.13
N GLY A 367 -6.78 31.77 -24.79
CA GLY A 367 -5.63 32.65 -24.97
C GLY A 367 -5.22 33.56 -23.81
N GLN A 368 -5.83 33.54 -22.62
CA GLN A 368 -5.36 34.37 -21.50
C GLN A 368 -4.91 33.56 -20.28
N LEU A 369 -3.76 33.92 -19.75
CA LEU A 369 -2.98 33.33 -18.68
C LEU A 369 -3.22 34.02 -17.33
N PRO A 370 -3.04 33.31 -16.18
CA PRO A 370 -2.50 31.97 -16.01
C PRO A 370 -3.58 30.87 -16.07
N VAL A 371 -3.23 29.76 -16.73
CA VAL A 371 -4.10 28.58 -16.77
C VAL A 371 -3.85 27.74 -15.50
N SER A 372 -4.90 27.45 -14.76
CA SER A 372 -4.84 26.48 -13.67
C SER A 372 -5.18 25.10 -14.20
N VAL A 373 -4.32 24.12 -13.92
CA VAL A 373 -4.48 22.75 -14.38
C VAL A 373 -4.61 21.82 -13.19
N SER A 374 -5.72 21.08 -13.13
CA SER A 374 -5.85 19.95 -12.21
C SER A 374 -5.07 18.77 -12.77
N ILE A 375 -4.10 18.29 -12.01
CA ILE A 375 -3.23 17.18 -12.42
C ILE A 375 -3.83 15.88 -11.92
N ALA A 376 -4.01 14.92 -12.83
CA ALA A 376 -4.42 13.58 -12.47
C ALA A 376 -3.35 12.90 -11.60
N PRO A 377 -3.73 11.97 -10.69
CA PRO A 377 -2.78 11.18 -9.93
C PRO A 377 -1.82 10.42 -10.85
N PHE A 378 -0.52 10.46 -10.54
CA PHE A 378 0.51 9.77 -11.29
C PHE A 378 1.55 9.11 -10.38
N ALA A 379 2.28 8.14 -10.94
CA ALA A 379 3.26 7.37 -10.18
C ALA A 379 4.46 8.23 -9.79
N CYS A 380 4.99 7.95 -8.62
CA CYS A 380 6.12 8.68 -8.06
C CYS A 380 7.43 8.44 -8.81
N GLY A 381 8.26 9.48 -8.87
CA GLY A 381 9.61 9.42 -9.45
C GLY A 381 9.67 9.40 -10.97
N GLU A 382 8.58 9.11 -11.67
CA GLU A 382 8.51 9.16 -13.13
C GLU A 382 8.07 10.54 -13.63
N PRO A 383 8.61 11.03 -14.74
CA PRO A 383 8.11 12.25 -15.37
C PRO A 383 6.70 11.98 -15.93
N PHE A 384 5.75 12.82 -15.57
CA PHE A 384 4.37 12.75 -16.00
C PHE A 384 4.05 13.92 -16.92
N LEU A 385 3.64 13.63 -18.16
CA LEU A 385 3.27 14.65 -19.13
C LEU A 385 1.88 15.20 -18.76
N VAL A 386 1.85 16.40 -18.19
CA VAL A 386 0.63 17.11 -17.77
C VAL A 386 -0.18 17.59 -18.97
N GLY A 387 0.51 18.09 -19.98
CA GLY A 387 -0.09 18.59 -21.19
C GLY A 387 0.92 19.10 -22.20
N LYS A 388 0.40 19.52 -23.34
CA LYS A 388 1.17 20.18 -24.41
C LYS A 388 0.58 21.56 -24.66
N ALA A 389 1.43 22.52 -24.92
CA ALA A 389 0.99 23.83 -25.38
C ALA A 389 1.56 24.13 -26.76
N ILE A 390 0.77 24.76 -27.59
CA ILE A 390 1.20 25.36 -28.84
C ILE A 390 1.45 26.84 -28.52
N THR A 391 2.70 27.27 -28.61
CA THR A 391 3.07 28.65 -28.28
C THR A 391 4.33 29.05 -29.01
N GLY A 392 4.41 30.30 -29.43
CA GLY A 392 5.65 30.89 -29.94
C GLY A 392 6.63 31.34 -28.83
N ALA A 393 6.26 31.16 -27.56
CA ALA A 393 7.10 31.56 -26.44
C ALA A 393 8.31 30.63 -26.25
N ASP A 394 9.43 31.21 -25.79
CA ASP A 394 10.61 30.44 -25.40
C ASP A 394 10.24 29.59 -24.17
N PRO A 395 10.42 28.25 -24.19
CA PRO A 395 10.17 27.37 -23.06
C PRO A 395 10.78 27.82 -21.73
N ARG A 396 11.91 28.55 -21.79
CA ARG A 396 12.62 29.11 -20.61
C ARG A 396 11.84 30.22 -19.90
N ARG A 397 10.88 30.83 -20.56
CA ARG A 397 10.03 31.89 -20.02
C ARG A 397 8.70 31.36 -19.45
N ILE A 398 8.39 30.08 -19.69
CA ILE A 398 7.18 29.44 -19.18
C ILE A 398 7.54 28.81 -17.84
N SER A 399 6.76 29.09 -16.81
CA SER A 399 6.90 28.43 -15.51
C SER A 399 5.60 27.76 -15.09
N MET A 400 5.76 26.72 -14.29
CA MET A 400 4.64 26.00 -13.73
C MET A 400 4.89 25.85 -12.21
N LYS A 401 3.91 26.16 -11.40
CA LYS A 401 4.00 26.11 -9.94
C LYS A 401 2.77 25.45 -9.37
N GLU A 402 2.96 24.73 -8.28
CA GLU A 402 1.84 24.23 -7.49
C GLU A 402 1.02 25.43 -6.96
N LYS A 403 -0.29 25.37 -7.15
CA LYS A 403 -1.19 26.36 -6.59
C LYS A 403 -1.49 25.97 -5.15
N GLU A 404 -1.09 26.80 -4.21
CA GLU A 404 -1.46 26.60 -2.81
C GLU A 404 -2.99 26.53 -2.69
N LYS A 405 -3.49 25.49 -2.05
CA LYS A 405 -4.92 25.46 -1.66
C LYS A 405 -5.12 26.64 -0.71
N GLY A 406 -5.88 27.61 -1.13
CA GLY A 406 -6.28 28.72 -0.25
C GLY A 406 -6.83 28.14 1.07
N LYS A 407 -6.37 28.76 2.16
CA LYS A 407 -6.82 28.43 3.52
C LYS A 407 -8.31 28.64 3.67
#